data_b9cf1cc84b69bd5517bcc041359cf602
#
_entry.id   b9cf1cc84b69bd5517bcc041359cf602
#
_cell.length_a   1.000
_cell.length_b   1.000
_cell.length_c   1.000
_cell.angle_alpha   90.00
_cell.angle_beta   90.00
_cell.angle_gamma   90.00
#
_symmetry.space_group_name_H-M   'P 1'
#
loop_
_entity.id
_entity.type
_entity.pdbx_description
1 polymer ?
#
loop_
_entity_poly.entity_id
_entity_poly.type
_entity_poly.pdbx_seq_one_letter_code
_entity_poly.pdbx_strand_id
1 'polypeptide(L)'
;LLVALAEEIMMRGYILGRLLHTRMNKFLSLFVSALLFALLHLFNPNLAFLPMLNLLLAGMFIGASYLYTRNLCFPISLHLFWNWIQGPILGYQVSGNDFGTSLLTLHLPEENVLNGGAFGFEGSLICTVLMIVLTILIVWWGEKREAISLAVPQSC
;
A
#
# COMPACT_ATOMS: atom_id res chain seq x y z
N LEU A 1 -0.06 3.80 -14.26
CA LEU A 1 -1.37 4.42 -13.99
C LEU A 1 -2.49 3.39 -14.00
N LEU A 2 -2.69 2.64 -15.09
CA LEU A 2 -3.82 1.70 -15.21
C LEU A 2 -3.81 0.61 -14.14
N VAL A 3 -2.66 0.08 -13.77
CA VAL A 3 -2.51 -0.94 -12.71
C VAL A 3 -3.02 -0.39 -11.37
N ALA A 4 -2.46 0.74 -10.89
CA ALA A 4 -2.88 1.36 -9.65
C ALA A 4 -4.38 1.70 -9.65
N LEU A 5 -4.92 2.21 -10.77
CA LEU A 5 -6.34 2.51 -10.90
C LEU A 5 -7.21 1.26 -10.77
N ALA A 6 -6.89 0.19 -11.52
CA ALA A 6 -7.67 -1.05 -11.52
C ALA A 6 -7.63 -1.73 -10.15
N GLU A 7 -6.44 -1.84 -9.56
CA GLU A 7 -6.26 -2.47 -8.26
C GLU A 7 -6.96 -1.70 -7.14
N GLU A 8 -6.84 -0.36 -7.09
CA GLU A 8 -7.48 0.40 -6.04
C GLU A 8 -9.00 0.45 -6.16
N ILE A 9 -9.55 0.53 -7.38
CA ILE A 9 -11.00 0.42 -7.57
C ILE A 9 -11.49 -0.94 -7.07
N MET A 10 -10.80 -2.02 -7.40
CA MET A 10 -11.19 -3.36 -6.98
C MET A 10 -11.02 -3.56 -5.47
N MET A 11 -9.82 -3.24 -4.93
CA MET A 11 -9.48 -3.58 -3.54
C MET A 11 -10.09 -2.61 -2.54
N ARG A 12 -10.04 -1.30 -2.78
CA ARG A 12 -10.53 -0.27 -1.85
C ARG A 12 -11.95 0.15 -2.18
N GLY A 13 -12.24 0.37 -3.45
CA GLY A 13 -13.58 0.75 -3.89
C GLY A 13 -14.60 -0.36 -3.65
N TYR A 14 -14.32 -1.57 -4.14
CA TYR A 14 -15.28 -2.66 -4.03
C TYR A 14 -15.06 -3.49 -2.76
N ILE A 15 -13.93 -4.18 -2.59
CA ILE A 15 -13.74 -5.15 -1.49
C ILE A 15 -13.77 -4.47 -0.14
N LEU A 16 -12.86 -3.53 0.13
CA LEU A 16 -12.83 -2.83 1.42
C LEU A 16 -14.11 -2.02 1.64
N GLY A 17 -14.57 -1.31 0.60
CA GLY A 17 -15.82 -0.56 0.65
C GLY A 17 -16.99 -1.44 1.09
N ARG A 18 -17.17 -2.64 0.52
CA ARG A 18 -18.24 -3.57 0.89
C ARG A 18 -18.04 -4.15 2.30
N LEU A 19 -16.82 -4.53 2.68
CA LEU A 19 -16.53 -5.04 4.03
C LEU A 19 -16.87 -4.01 5.10
N LEU A 20 -16.60 -2.73 4.87
CA LEU A 20 -16.90 -1.64 5.81
C LEU A 20 -18.40 -1.36 5.97
N HIS A 21 -19.26 -1.86 5.08
CA HIS A 21 -20.71 -1.84 5.22
C HIS A 21 -21.29 -3.07 5.95
N THR A 22 -20.44 -4.03 6.32
CA THR A 22 -20.85 -5.18 7.14
C THR A 22 -20.72 -4.85 8.63
N ARG A 23 -21.09 -5.82 9.49
CA ARG A 23 -20.88 -5.71 10.95
C ARG A 23 -19.43 -6.03 11.38
N MET A 24 -18.54 -6.24 10.42
CA MET A 24 -17.12 -6.54 10.68
C MET A 24 -16.41 -5.31 11.26
N ASN A 25 -15.49 -5.54 12.20
CA ASN A 25 -14.65 -4.48 12.73
C ASN A 25 -13.83 -3.83 11.59
N LYS A 26 -13.69 -2.49 11.61
CA LYS A 26 -13.00 -1.73 10.55
C LYS A 26 -11.55 -2.18 10.31
N PHE A 27 -10.83 -2.55 11.37
CA PHE A 27 -9.45 -3.03 11.26
C PHE A 27 -9.38 -4.45 10.71
N LEU A 28 -10.34 -5.30 11.04
CA LEU A 28 -10.44 -6.64 10.44
C LEU A 28 -10.79 -6.53 8.94
N SER A 29 -11.70 -5.63 8.57
CA SER A 29 -12.02 -5.34 7.16
C SER A 29 -10.79 -4.86 6.38
N LEU A 30 -10.01 -3.97 6.99
CA LEU A 30 -8.75 -3.47 6.45
C LEU A 30 -7.75 -4.60 6.24
N PHE A 31 -7.55 -5.45 7.26
CA PHE A 31 -6.63 -6.58 7.19
C PHE A 31 -7.04 -7.59 6.12
N VAL A 32 -8.32 -7.97 6.05
CA VAL A 32 -8.83 -8.90 5.01
C VAL A 32 -8.59 -8.33 3.60
N SER A 33 -8.89 -7.05 3.39
CA SER A 33 -8.61 -6.40 2.11
C SER A 33 -7.11 -6.38 1.78
N ALA A 34 -6.25 -6.07 2.75
CA ALA A 34 -4.80 -6.08 2.56
C ALA A 34 -4.25 -7.49 2.28
N LEU A 35 -4.79 -8.51 2.93
CA LEU A 35 -4.42 -9.90 2.68
C LEU A 35 -4.79 -10.32 1.24
N LEU A 36 -6.00 -9.99 0.79
CA LEU A 36 -6.43 -10.27 -0.59
C LEU A 36 -5.55 -9.52 -1.60
N PHE A 37 -5.18 -8.27 -1.31
CA PHE A 37 -4.25 -7.51 -2.14
C PHE A 37 -2.90 -8.22 -2.27
N ALA A 38 -2.31 -8.66 -1.15
CA ALA A 38 -1.04 -9.40 -1.18
C ALA A 38 -1.17 -10.73 -1.94
N LEU A 39 -2.28 -11.46 -1.76
CA LEU A 39 -2.53 -12.74 -2.45
C LEU A 39 -2.65 -12.58 -3.97
N LEU A 40 -3.12 -11.45 -4.49
CA LEU A 40 -3.13 -11.18 -5.93
C LEU A 40 -1.72 -11.14 -6.54
N HIS A 41 -0.70 -10.90 -5.73
CA HIS A 41 0.70 -10.82 -6.15
C HIS A 41 1.46 -12.15 -6.04
N LEU A 42 0.78 -13.27 -5.69
CA LEU A 42 1.43 -14.58 -5.48
C LEU A 42 2.23 -15.09 -6.69
N PHE A 43 1.84 -14.67 -7.89
CA PHE A 43 2.49 -15.09 -9.13
C PHE A 43 3.50 -14.06 -9.66
N ASN A 44 3.81 -13.03 -8.88
CA ASN A 44 4.81 -12.05 -9.28
C ASN A 44 6.21 -12.67 -9.30
N PRO A 45 7.08 -12.24 -10.25
CA PRO A 45 8.46 -12.70 -10.30
C PRO A 45 9.20 -12.38 -9.01
N ASN A 46 10.16 -13.23 -8.64
CA ASN A 46 11.06 -13.04 -7.50
C ASN A 46 10.36 -12.86 -6.14
N LEU A 47 9.10 -13.30 -6.03
CA LEU A 47 8.38 -13.22 -4.77
C LEU A 47 9.02 -14.14 -3.72
N ALA A 48 9.26 -13.60 -2.53
CA ALA A 48 9.76 -14.31 -1.35
C ALA A 48 8.94 -13.89 -0.12
N PHE A 49 9.29 -14.40 1.07
CA PHE A 49 8.56 -14.10 2.29
C PHE A 49 8.53 -12.60 2.63
N LEU A 50 9.67 -11.92 2.58
CA LEU A 50 9.78 -10.50 2.92
C LEU A 50 9.00 -9.59 1.95
N PRO A 51 9.14 -9.74 0.61
CA PRO A 51 8.26 -9.09 -0.35
C PRO A 51 6.77 -9.31 -0.08
N MET A 52 6.36 -10.53 0.20
CA MET A 52 4.95 -10.85 0.49
C MET A 52 4.43 -10.16 1.75
N LEU A 53 5.26 -10.10 2.81
CA LEU A 53 4.95 -9.33 4.02
C LEU A 53 4.81 -7.84 3.71
N ASN A 54 5.71 -7.29 2.90
CA ASN A 54 5.68 -5.88 2.52
C ASN A 54 4.47 -5.53 1.65
N LEU A 55 4.04 -6.41 0.76
CA LEU A 55 2.79 -6.26 0.00
C LEU A 55 1.56 -6.23 0.93
N LEU A 56 1.53 -7.08 1.96
CA LEU A 56 0.48 -7.03 2.98
C LEU A 56 0.50 -5.69 3.73
N LEU A 57 1.67 -5.23 4.16
CA LEU A 57 1.83 -3.94 4.85
C LEU A 57 1.48 -2.75 3.95
N ALA A 58 1.86 -2.77 2.67
CA ALA A 58 1.44 -1.78 1.68
C ALA A 58 -0.08 -1.79 1.50
N GLY A 59 -0.68 -2.98 1.46
CA GLY A 59 -2.13 -3.16 1.46
C GLY A 59 -2.81 -2.51 2.66
N MET A 60 -2.22 -2.67 3.86
CA MET A 60 -2.67 -2.01 5.10
C MET A 60 -2.55 -0.48 5.02
N PHE A 61 -1.39 0.03 4.61
CA PHE A 61 -1.12 1.46 4.50
C PHE A 61 -2.07 2.15 3.51
N ILE A 62 -2.13 1.65 2.26
CA ILE A 62 -2.99 2.21 1.22
C ILE A 62 -4.47 2.05 1.60
N GLY A 63 -4.84 0.90 2.17
CA GLY A 63 -6.20 0.65 2.64
C GLY A 63 -6.61 1.55 3.80
N ALA A 64 -5.70 1.85 4.75
CA ALA A 64 -5.94 2.80 5.83
C ALA A 64 -6.21 4.22 5.30
N SER A 65 -5.53 4.63 4.23
CA SER A 65 -5.81 5.91 3.58
C SER A 65 -7.27 6.03 3.11
N TYR A 66 -7.81 4.97 2.53
CA TYR A 66 -9.22 4.90 2.13
C TYR A 66 -10.16 4.81 3.34
N LEU A 67 -9.79 4.04 4.36
CA LEU A 67 -10.59 3.86 5.57
C LEU A 67 -11.01 5.20 6.19
N TYR A 68 -10.08 6.16 6.29
CA TYR A 68 -10.32 7.44 6.94
C TYR A 68 -10.73 8.57 6.00
N THR A 69 -10.40 8.49 4.71
CA THR A 69 -10.77 9.54 3.74
C THR A 69 -12.06 9.25 3.01
N ARG A 70 -12.43 7.98 2.86
CA ARG A 70 -13.55 7.51 2.01
C ARG A 70 -13.48 8.02 0.57
N ASN A 71 -12.28 8.38 0.13
CA ASN A 71 -12.01 8.95 -1.18
C ASN A 71 -10.99 8.07 -1.92
N LEU A 72 -11.37 7.50 -3.06
CA LEU A 72 -10.52 6.65 -3.88
C LEU A 72 -9.35 7.39 -4.54
N CYS A 73 -9.48 8.70 -4.76
CA CYS A 73 -8.37 9.47 -5.34
C CYS A 73 -7.11 9.39 -4.48
N PHE A 74 -7.26 9.29 -3.15
CA PHE A 74 -6.12 9.26 -2.24
C PHE A 74 -5.30 7.97 -2.36
N PRO A 75 -5.87 6.75 -2.18
CA PRO A 75 -5.14 5.50 -2.37
C PRO A 75 -4.63 5.32 -3.81
N ILE A 76 -5.40 5.72 -4.83
CA ILE A 76 -4.96 5.67 -6.23
C ILE A 76 -3.71 6.54 -6.42
N SER A 77 -3.70 7.77 -5.91
CA SER A 77 -2.55 8.66 -6.01
C SER A 77 -1.33 8.11 -5.27
N LEU A 78 -1.50 7.61 -4.03
CA LEU A 78 -0.42 7.00 -3.26
C LEU A 78 0.21 5.82 -4.01
N HIS A 79 -0.62 4.90 -4.50
CA HIS A 79 -0.17 3.73 -5.23
C HIS A 79 0.50 4.11 -6.57
N LEU A 80 -0.11 5.04 -7.31
CA LEU A 80 0.46 5.55 -8.56
C LEU A 80 1.85 6.16 -8.35
N PHE A 81 1.98 7.10 -7.40
CA PHE A 81 3.25 7.77 -7.14
C PHE A 81 4.29 6.81 -6.56
N TRP A 82 3.88 5.86 -5.75
CA TRP A 82 4.75 4.80 -5.25
C TRP A 82 5.39 4.02 -6.41
N ASN A 83 4.58 3.47 -7.31
CA ASN A 83 5.07 2.72 -8.47
C ASN A 83 5.90 3.60 -9.42
N TRP A 84 5.47 4.84 -9.65
CA TRP A 84 6.13 5.76 -10.56
C TRP A 84 7.50 6.20 -10.07
N ILE A 85 7.62 6.48 -8.78
CA ILE A 85 8.92 6.86 -8.20
C ILE A 85 9.88 5.67 -8.23
N GLN A 86 9.43 4.47 -7.83
CA GLN A 86 10.30 3.30 -7.81
C GLN A 86 10.77 2.90 -9.20
N GLY A 87 9.88 2.65 -10.14
CA GLY A 87 10.20 2.16 -11.47
C GLY A 87 10.72 3.28 -12.39
N PRO A 88 9.85 4.07 -13.00
CA PRO A 88 10.22 5.07 -14.01
C PRO A 88 11.24 6.12 -13.56
N ILE A 89 11.28 6.53 -12.28
CA ILE A 89 12.26 7.51 -11.82
C ILE A 89 13.54 6.83 -11.33
N LEU A 90 13.45 5.95 -10.35
CA LEU A 90 14.61 5.41 -9.65
C LEU A 90 15.21 4.16 -10.32
N GLY A 91 14.47 3.46 -11.18
CA GLY A 91 14.94 2.26 -11.86
C GLY A 91 14.92 0.99 -11.02
N TYR A 92 14.14 0.96 -9.93
CA TYR A 92 13.85 -0.29 -9.22
C TYR A 92 12.83 -1.12 -9.98
N GLN A 93 12.87 -2.43 -9.81
CA GLN A 93 11.72 -3.26 -10.11
C GLN A 93 10.57 -2.91 -9.18
N VAL A 94 9.34 -2.99 -9.67
CA VAL A 94 8.14 -2.73 -8.88
C VAL A 94 7.35 -4.03 -8.77
N SER A 95 7.22 -4.52 -7.55
CA SER A 95 6.60 -5.81 -7.26
C SER A 95 7.20 -6.95 -8.12
N GLY A 96 8.51 -6.95 -8.31
CA GLY A 96 9.24 -7.94 -9.09
C GLY A 96 9.18 -7.75 -10.61
N ASN A 97 8.48 -6.73 -11.12
CA ASN A 97 8.33 -6.46 -12.54
C ASN A 97 9.28 -5.33 -13.01
N ASP A 98 9.88 -5.52 -14.17
CA ASP A 98 10.69 -4.49 -14.83
C ASP A 98 9.81 -3.60 -15.71
N PHE A 99 9.91 -2.28 -15.52
CA PHE A 99 9.20 -1.27 -16.31
C PHE A 99 10.03 -0.72 -17.47
N GLY A 100 11.21 -1.29 -17.74
CA GLY A 100 12.08 -0.92 -18.84
C GLY A 100 12.96 0.31 -18.53
N THR A 101 12.87 1.36 -19.34
CA THR A 101 13.74 2.54 -19.17
C THR A 101 13.33 3.41 -18.00
N SER A 102 14.30 3.82 -17.19
CA SER A 102 14.13 4.75 -16.07
C SER A 102 14.91 6.03 -16.28
N LEU A 103 14.52 7.09 -15.56
CA LEU A 103 15.21 8.38 -15.60
C LEU A 103 16.61 8.28 -14.97
N LEU A 104 16.75 7.51 -13.90
CA LEU A 104 18.02 7.27 -13.21
C LEU A 104 18.46 5.82 -13.44
N THR A 105 19.74 5.61 -13.69
CA THR A 105 20.30 4.25 -13.77
C THR A 105 20.68 3.79 -12.37
N LEU A 106 19.93 2.84 -11.84
CA LEU A 106 20.19 2.27 -10.54
C LEU A 106 21.33 1.24 -10.63
N HIS A 107 22.38 1.45 -9.84
CA HIS A 107 23.45 0.48 -9.65
C HIS A 107 23.37 0.00 -8.19
N LEU A 108 22.72 -1.13 -7.98
CA LEU A 108 22.69 -1.76 -6.66
C LEU A 108 23.96 -2.59 -6.45
N PRO A 109 24.52 -2.62 -5.21
CA PRO A 109 25.49 -3.63 -4.82
C PRO A 109 24.84 -5.02 -4.91
N GLU A 110 25.56 -6.06 -4.48
CA GLU A 110 25.00 -7.41 -4.42
C GLU A 110 23.64 -7.44 -3.72
N GLU A 111 22.74 -8.27 -4.22
CA GLU A 111 21.39 -8.41 -3.71
C GLU A 111 21.40 -8.76 -2.22
N ASN A 112 20.68 -8.00 -1.43
CA ASN A 112 20.55 -8.21 0.00
C ASN A 112 19.20 -7.75 0.52
N VAL A 113 18.89 -8.11 1.77
CA VAL A 113 17.60 -7.79 2.41
C VAL A 113 17.37 -6.30 2.66
N LEU A 114 18.40 -5.46 2.56
CA LEU A 114 18.26 -4.01 2.76
C LEU A 114 17.88 -3.29 1.46
N ASN A 115 18.37 -3.78 0.30
CA ASN A 115 18.06 -3.17 -1.00
C ASN A 115 16.88 -3.82 -1.73
N GLY A 116 16.38 -4.97 -1.22
CA GLY A 116 15.21 -5.65 -1.76
C GLY A 116 15.48 -6.59 -2.93
N GLY A 117 16.74 -6.67 -3.40
CA GLY A 117 17.16 -7.59 -4.45
C GLY A 117 16.36 -7.49 -5.74
N ALA A 118 16.10 -8.63 -6.35
CA ALA A 118 15.38 -8.73 -7.63
C ALA A 118 13.87 -8.43 -7.53
N PHE A 119 13.28 -8.29 -6.34
CA PHE A 119 11.90 -7.86 -6.20
C PHE A 119 11.74 -6.33 -6.27
N GLY A 120 12.83 -5.61 -6.05
CA GLY A 120 12.87 -4.17 -5.95
C GLY A 120 12.78 -3.67 -4.51
N PHE A 121 12.66 -2.36 -4.32
CA PHE A 121 12.62 -1.73 -2.99
C PHE A 121 11.57 -2.34 -2.04
N GLU A 122 10.46 -2.80 -2.60
CA GLU A 122 9.38 -3.48 -1.86
C GLU A 122 9.81 -4.81 -1.23
N GLY A 123 10.93 -5.40 -1.67
CA GLY A 123 11.55 -6.57 -1.05
C GLY A 123 12.43 -6.27 0.16
N SER A 124 12.58 -5.01 0.57
CA SER A 124 13.56 -4.60 1.57
C SER A 124 13.02 -4.50 2.99
N LEU A 125 13.90 -4.69 3.99
CA LEU A 125 13.60 -4.40 5.39
C LEU A 125 13.32 -2.89 5.62
N ILE A 126 13.93 -2.04 4.83
CA ILE A 126 13.68 -0.58 4.89
C ILE A 126 12.22 -0.30 4.53
N CYS A 127 11.71 -0.96 3.48
CA CYS A 127 10.30 -0.87 3.10
C CYS A 127 9.39 -1.38 4.22
N THR A 128 9.74 -2.50 4.89
CA THR A 128 8.97 -3.03 6.03
C THR A 128 8.79 -1.98 7.12
N VAL A 129 9.90 -1.38 7.59
CA VAL A 129 9.87 -0.35 8.62
C VAL A 129 9.05 0.87 8.16
N LEU A 130 9.27 1.32 6.94
CA LEU A 130 8.57 2.46 6.36
C LEU A 130 7.05 2.21 6.32
N MET A 131 6.60 1.06 5.82
CA MET A 131 5.17 0.71 5.74
C MET A 131 4.51 0.62 7.12
N ILE A 132 5.20 0.05 8.11
CA ILE A 132 4.71 -0.01 9.51
C ILE A 132 4.53 1.41 10.05
N VAL A 133 5.56 2.25 9.94
CA VAL A 133 5.52 3.63 10.46
C VAL A 133 4.41 4.43 9.77
N LEU A 134 4.33 4.38 8.44
CA LEU A 134 3.29 5.10 7.69
C LEU A 134 1.88 4.62 8.04
N THR A 135 1.69 3.30 8.22
CA THR A 135 0.39 2.74 8.64
C THR A 135 0.01 3.23 10.03
N ILE A 136 0.94 3.20 10.99
CA ILE A 136 0.69 3.71 12.35
C ILE A 136 0.32 5.20 12.31
N LEU A 137 1.05 6.00 11.55
CA LEU A 137 0.80 7.45 11.46
C LEU A 137 -0.58 7.76 10.87
N ILE A 138 -0.98 7.08 9.79
CA ILE A 138 -2.28 7.34 9.16
C ILE A 138 -3.45 6.85 10.03
N VAL A 139 -3.28 5.72 10.71
CA VAL A 139 -4.28 5.21 11.66
C VAL A 139 -4.40 6.15 12.86
N TRP A 140 -3.29 6.54 13.48
CA TRP A 140 -3.29 7.48 14.60
C TRP A 140 -3.96 8.81 14.25
N TRP A 141 -3.60 9.38 13.09
CA TRP A 141 -4.19 10.62 12.61
C TRP A 141 -5.70 10.47 12.34
N GLY A 142 -6.12 9.36 11.73
CA GLY A 142 -7.51 9.08 11.43
C GLY A 142 -8.36 8.91 12.68
N GLU A 143 -7.91 8.08 13.66
CA GLU A 143 -8.59 7.90 14.93
C GLU A 143 -8.72 9.22 15.71
N LYS A 144 -7.66 10.03 15.72
CA LYS A 144 -7.70 11.35 16.36
C LYS A 144 -8.74 12.27 15.71
N ARG A 145 -8.85 12.27 14.38
CA ARG A 145 -9.86 13.08 13.67
C ARG A 145 -11.29 12.60 13.94
N GLU A 146 -11.52 11.29 13.93
CA GLU A 146 -12.83 10.71 14.28
C GLU A 146 -13.22 11.10 15.71
N ALA A 147 -12.31 10.99 16.68
CA ALA A 147 -12.56 11.36 18.06
C ALA A 147 -12.92 12.85 18.22
N ILE A 148 -12.21 13.75 17.53
CA ILE A 148 -12.51 15.20 17.54
C ILE A 148 -13.89 15.47 16.93
N SER A 149 -14.22 14.82 15.81
CA SER A 149 -15.51 14.98 15.14
C SER A 149 -16.70 14.56 16.01
N LEU A 150 -16.53 13.53 16.83
CA LEU A 150 -17.55 13.07 17.79
C LEU A 150 -17.68 13.95 19.03
N ALA A 151 -16.61 14.68 19.38
CA ALA A 151 -16.59 15.58 20.55
C ALA A 151 -17.18 16.97 20.29
N VAL A 152 -17.34 17.37 19.02
CA VAL A 152 -17.95 18.66 18.66
C VAL A 152 -19.47 18.49 18.65
N PRO A 153 -20.24 19.22 19.51
CA PRO A 153 -21.70 19.20 19.47
C PRO A 153 -22.18 19.61 18.07
N GLN A 154 -23.05 18.82 17.48
CA GLN A 154 -23.75 19.25 16.26
C GLN A 154 -24.70 20.37 16.68
N SER A 155 -24.27 21.62 16.50
CA SER A 155 -25.18 22.78 16.63
C SER A 155 -26.26 22.64 15.55
N CYS A 156 -27.49 22.42 16.01
CA CYS A 156 -28.69 22.46 15.19
C CYS A 156 -28.87 23.84 14.56
#